data_e789009d37e72a2e5363910d698dd709
#
_entry.id   e789009d37e72a2e5363910d698dd709
#
_cell.length_a   1.000
_cell.length_b   1.000
_cell.length_c   1.000
_cell.angle_alpha   90.00
_cell.angle_beta   90.00
_cell.angle_gamma   90.00
#
_symmetry.space_group_name_H-M   'P 1'
#
loop_
_entity.id
_entity.type
_entity.pdbx_description
1 polymer ?
#
loop_
_entity_poly.entity_id
_entity_poly.type
_entity_poly.pdbx_seq_one_letter_code
_entity_poly.pdbx_strand_id
1 'polypeptide(L)'
;MPLIDFFGIYANLMNSINELLYVIIFTGLIAVFYSYLLSKQILKASPGNARMQEIAEAIQIGAKAYLKRQYITISIVGFVVLVIVSYLFSPLVGLGYFIGATLSGIAGYVGMLISVEANVRTAEASRKSLQSGLTMAFKSGAITGLLVAGLALLSISIYFLILIDLNIDSREIINALVALGFGASLISIFARLGGGIFTKGADVGADLVGKVEAGIPEDDPRNPAVI
;
A
#
# COMPACT_ATOMS: atom_id res chain seq x y z
N MET A 1 -22.88 -4.55 47.81
CA MET A 1 -22.05 -5.63 47.29
C MET A 1 -21.97 -5.79 45.76
N PRO A 2 -22.84 -5.20 44.90
CA PRO A 2 -22.67 -5.36 43.43
C PRO A 2 -21.68 -4.39 42.75
N LEU A 3 -21.30 -3.27 43.37
CA LEU A 3 -20.42 -2.27 42.76
C LEU A 3 -18.94 -2.71 42.71
N ILE A 4 -18.48 -3.51 43.67
CA ILE A 4 -17.08 -3.97 43.72
C ILE A 4 -16.79 -5.02 42.64
N ASP A 5 -17.77 -5.88 42.34
CA ASP A 5 -17.67 -6.86 41.24
C ASP A 5 -17.64 -6.20 39.87
N PHE A 6 -18.39 -5.12 39.68
CA PHE A 6 -18.43 -4.39 38.41
C PHE A 6 -17.08 -3.74 38.05
N PHE A 7 -16.42 -3.12 39.03
CA PHE A 7 -15.10 -2.54 38.85
C PHE A 7 -14.01 -3.59 38.56
N GLY A 8 -14.09 -4.74 39.24
CA GLY A 8 -13.17 -5.86 38.97
C GLY A 8 -13.34 -6.46 37.56
N ILE A 9 -14.57 -6.65 37.12
CA ILE A 9 -14.90 -7.13 35.76
C ILE A 9 -14.43 -6.13 34.71
N TYR A 10 -14.69 -4.83 34.93
CA TYR A 10 -14.27 -3.78 34.00
C TYR A 10 -12.73 -3.69 33.89
N ALA A 11 -12.00 -3.73 35.01
CA ALA A 11 -10.54 -3.72 35.01
C ALA A 11 -9.95 -4.96 34.31
N ASN A 12 -10.50 -6.14 34.53
CA ASN A 12 -10.09 -7.36 33.85
C ASN A 12 -10.36 -7.28 32.33
N LEU A 13 -11.51 -6.75 31.92
CA LEU A 13 -11.85 -6.56 30.52
C LEU A 13 -10.89 -5.59 29.82
N MET A 14 -10.59 -4.45 30.47
CA MET A 14 -9.62 -3.47 29.94
C MET A 14 -8.21 -4.05 29.81
N ASN A 15 -7.76 -4.83 30.80
CA ASN A 15 -6.47 -5.53 30.70
C ASN A 15 -6.44 -6.53 29.54
N SER A 16 -7.51 -7.31 29.36
CA SER A 16 -7.62 -8.26 28.24
C SER A 16 -7.63 -7.55 26.88
N ILE A 17 -8.27 -6.38 26.77
CA ILE A 17 -8.26 -5.57 25.55
C ILE A 17 -6.85 -5.06 25.25
N ASN A 18 -6.13 -4.56 26.25
CA ASN A 18 -4.76 -4.08 26.09
C ASN A 18 -3.81 -5.19 25.65
N GLU A 19 -3.90 -6.37 26.28
CA GLU A 19 -3.10 -7.53 25.87
C GLU A 19 -3.36 -7.91 24.40
N LEU A 20 -4.62 -7.94 23.98
CA LEU A 20 -4.98 -8.23 22.60
C LEU A 20 -4.42 -7.18 21.63
N LEU A 21 -4.50 -5.90 21.97
CA LEU A 21 -3.97 -4.81 21.16
C LEU A 21 -2.44 -4.91 21.02
N TYR A 22 -1.71 -5.28 22.05
CA TYR A 22 -0.26 -5.52 21.96
C TYR A 22 0.08 -6.68 21.04
N VAL A 23 -0.70 -7.76 21.05
CA VAL A 23 -0.53 -8.89 20.12
C VAL A 23 -0.77 -8.43 18.67
N ILE A 24 -1.80 -7.61 18.43
CA ILE A 24 -2.10 -7.07 17.10
C ILE A 24 -0.98 -6.14 16.63
N ILE A 25 -0.48 -5.27 17.49
CA ILE A 25 0.65 -4.37 17.18
C ILE A 25 1.89 -5.20 16.84
N PHE A 26 2.21 -6.21 17.63
CA PHE A 26 3.35 -7.08 17.37
C PHE A 26 3.23 -7.81 16.03
N THR A 27 2.04 -8.31 15.72
CA THR A 27 1.75 -8.93 14.41
C THR A 27 1.93 -7.94 13.26
N GLY A 28 1.45 -6.71 13.41
CA GLY A 28 1.65 -5.64 12.43
C GLY A 28 3.13 -5.31 12.21
N LEU A 29 3.91 -5.23 13.29
CA LEU A 29 5.37 -5.01 13.21
C LEU A 29 6.08 -6.15 12.49
N ILE A 30 5.71 -7.41 12.75
CA ILE A 30 6.27 -8.57 12.04
C ILE A 30 5.96 -8.47 10.54
N ALA A 31 4.73 -8.12 10.16
CA ALA A 31 4.34 -8.00 8.76
C ALA A 31 5.15 -6.93 8.03
N VAL A 32 5.32 -5.75 8.62
CA VAL A 32 6.13 -4.66 8.05
C VAL A 32 7.60 -5.05 7.97
N PHE A 33 8.14 -5.65 9.03
CA PHE A 33 9.53 -6.11 9.05
C PHE A 33 9.80 -7.20 8.00
N TYR A 34 8.91 -8.17 7.88
CA TYR A 34 9.04 -9.24 6.87
C TYR A 34 8.93 -8.69 5.44
N SER A 35 8.04 -7.74 5.21
CA SER A 35 7.96 -6.99 3.94
C SER A 35 9.29 -6.34 3.58
N TYR A 36 9.96 -5.70 4.55
CA TYR A 36 11.29 -5.12 4.34
C TYR A 36 12.36 -6.17 3.99
N LEU A 37 12.35 -7.33 4.66
CA LEU A 37 13.28 -8.42 4.33
C LEU A 37 13.05 -8.97 2.91
N LEU A 38 11.78 -9.17 2.53
CA LEU A 38 11.44 -9.60 1.17
C LEU A 38 11.88 -8.58 0.12
N SER A 39 11.69 -7.28 0.38
CA SER A 39 12.15 -6.21 -0.51
C SER A 39 13.65 -6.28 -0.76
N LYS A 40 14.45 -6.48 0.30
CA LYS A 40 15.89 -6.67 0.16
C LYS A 40 16.26 -7.91 -0.65
N GLN A 41 15.51 -9.01 -0.50
CA GLN A 41 15.74 -10.22 -1.28
C GLN A 41 15.47 -9.99 -2.77
N ILE A 42 14.38 -9.32 -3.12
CA ILE A 42 14.04 -9.01 -4.50
C ILE A 42 15.11 -8.11 -5.12
N LEU A 43 15.48 -7.02 -4.46
CA LEU A 43 16.45 -6.06 -5.00
C LEU A 43 17.85 -6.65 -5.20
N LYS A 44 18.20 -7.72 -4.47
CA LYS A 44 19.46 -8.48 -4.65
C LYS A 44 19.41 -9.48 -5.81
N ALA A 45 18.23 -9.82 -6.31
CA ALA A 45 18.08 -10.75 -7.42
C ALA A 45 18.60 -10.15 -8.72
N SER A 46 19.09 -11.01 -9.64
CA SER A 46 19.62 -10.57 -10.93
C SER A 46 18.57 -9.83 -11.76
N PRO A 47 18.87 -8.62 -12.27
CA PRO A 47 18.01 -7.90 -13.20
C PRO A 47 18.13 -8.37 -14.67
N GLY A 48 18.84 -9.47 -14.92
CA GLY A 48 19.03 -10.00 -16.27
C GLY A 48 20.14 -9.32 -17.05
N ASN A 49 20.09 -9.46 -18.38
CA ASN A 49 21.12 -8.94 -19.30
C ASN A 49 20.98 -7.41 -19.52
N ALA A 50 21.98 -6.81 -20.21
CA ALA A 50 22.02 -5.36 -20.43
C ALA A 50 20.76 -4.82 -21.15
N ARG A 51 20.22 -5.56 -22.13
CA ARG A 51 19.02 -5.14 -22.85
C ARG A 51 17.76 -5.13 -21.95
N MET A 52 17.64 -6.13 -21.07
CA MET A 52 16.54 -6.16 -20.08
C MET A 52 16.63 -4.98 -19.11
N GLN A 53 17.84 -4.63 -18.69
CA GLN A 53 18.06 -3.50 -17.77
C GLN A 53 17.77 -2.16 -18.45
N GLU A 54 18.15 -1.95 -19.69
CA GLU A 54 17.84 -0.77 -20.50
C GLU A 54 16.32 -0.55 -20.61
N ILE A 55 15.56 -1.61 -20.93
CA ILE A 55 14.10 -1.56 -21.01
C ILE A 55 13.49 -1.27 -19.63
N ALA A 56 13.99 -1.94 -18.58
CA ALA A 56 13.54 -1.74 -17.22
C ALA A 56 13.76 -0.29 -16.74
N GLU A 57 14.88 0.32 -17.09
CA GLU A 57 15.19 1.71 -16.76
C GLU A 57 14.19 2.68 -17.43
N ALA A 58 13.86 2.47 -18.71
CA ALA A 58 12.87 3.26 -19.41
C ALA A 58 11.48 3.18 -18.72
N ILE A 59 11.06 1.97 -18.32
CA ILE A 59 9.82 1.74 -17.57
C ILE A 59 9.86 2.45 -16.20
N GLN A 60 10.99 2.37 -15.49
CA GLN A 60 11.16 3.02 -14.18
C GLN A 60 11.07 4.55 -14.28
N ILE A 61 11.64 5.15 -15.31
CA ILE A 61 11.54 6.60 -15.55
C ILE A 61 10.07 7.01 -15.70
N GLY A 62 9.33 6.30 -16.55
CA GLY A 62 7.89 6.53 -16.73
C GLY A 62 7.10 6.34 -15.44
N ALA A 63 7.34 5.25 -14.71
CA ALA A 63 6.67 4.95 -13.45
C ALA A 63 6.95 6.02 -12.37
N LYS A 64 8.19 6.46 -12.22
CA LYS A 64 8.56 7.51 -11.25
C LYS A 64 7.92 8.87 -11.61
N ALA A 65 7.91 9.26 -12.88
CA ALA A 65 7.26 10.48 -13.35
C ALA A 65 5.75 10.45 -13.07
N TYR A 66 5.11 9.34 -13.39
CA TYR A 66 3.69 9.11 -13.13
C TYR A 66 3.36 9.18 -11.63
N LEU A 67 4.07 8.41 -10.80
CA LEU A 67 3.89 8.41 -9.35
C LEU A 67 4.04 9.80 -8.75
N LYS A 68 5.08 10.54 -9.15
CA LYS A 68 5.29 11.91 -8.69
C LYS A 68 4.07 12.79 -8.96
N ARG A 69 3.54 12.76 -10.17
CA ARG A 69 2.37 13.55 -10.56
C ARG A 69 1.12 13.14 -9.79
N GLN A 70 0.88 11.84 -9.70
CA GLN A 70 -0.27 11.28 -9.00
C GLN A 70 -0.26 11.65 -7.51
N TYR A 71 0.86 11.45 -6.82
CA TYR A 71 0.95 11.71 -5.38
C TYR A 71 0.86 13.19 -5.04
N ILE A 72 1.35 14.10 -5.88
CA ILE A 72 1.12 15.53 -5.72
C ILE A 72 -0.38 15.84 -5.78
N THR A 73 -1.07 15.32 -6.78
CA THR A 73 -2.52 15.54 -6.94
C THR A 73 -3.32 14.98 -5.77
N ILE A 74 -3.01 13.74 -5.36
CA ILE A 74 -3.66 13.08 -4.21
C ILE A 74 -3.40 13.87 -2.91
N SER A 75 -2.19 14.39 -2.72
CA SER A 75 -1.85 15.17 -1.53
C SER A 75 -2.64 16.48 -1.45
N ILE A 76 -2.86 17.16 -2.58
CA ILE A 76 -3.68 18.38 -2.62
C ILE A 76 -5.13 18.06 -2.25
N VAL A 77 -5.72 17.06 -2.88
CA VAL A 77 -7.11 16.64 -2.59
C VAL A 77 -7.23 16.15 -1.15
N GLY A 78 -6.30 15.31 -0.71
CA GLY A 78 -6.24 14.78 0.64
C GLY A 78 -6.14 15.88 1.71
N PHE A 79 -5.34 16.92 1.43
CA PHE A 79 -5.22 18.06 2.34
C PHE A 79 -6.54 18.87 2.44
N VAL A 80 -7.22 19.11 1.32
CA VAL A 80 -8.53 19.78 1.34
C VAL A 80 -9.54 18.98 2.16
N VAL A 81 -9.59 17.65 1.97
CA VAL A 81 -10.49 16.78 2.74
C VAL A 81 -10.10 16.77 4.23
N LEU A 82 -8.80 16.76 4.55
CA LEU A 82 -8.31 16.86 5.93
C LEU A 82 -8.85 18.11 6.64
N VAL A 83 -8.76 19.27 5.99
CA VAL A 83 -9.26 20.54 6.55
C VAL A 83 -10.78 20.46 6.77
N ILE A 84 -11.52 19.94 5.80
CA ILE A 84 -12.99 19.81 5.89
C ILE A 84 -13.37 18.87 7.06
N VAL A 85 -12.75 17.70 7.14
CA VAL A 85 -13.03 16.70 8.19
C VAL A 85 -12.68 17.25 9.57
N SER A 86 -11.53 17.91 9.71
CA SER A 86 -11.10 18.50 10.98
C SER A 86 -12.03 19.62 11.45
N TYR A 87 -12.57 20.43 10.52
CA TYR A 87 -13.47 21.53 10.82
C TYR A 87 -14.89 21.07 11.15
N LEU A 88 -15.42 20.08 10.41
CA LEU A 88 -16.80 19.61 10.58
C LEU A 88 -16.98 18.67 11.79
N PHE A 89 -15.96 17.94 12.19
CA PHE A 89 -16.05 16.95 13.27
C PHE A 89 -15.19 17.38 14.49
N SER A 90 -13.91 17.03 14.47
CA SER A 90 -12.97 17.44 15.50
C SER A 90 -11.52 17.30 15.01
N PRO A 91 -10.54 17.95 15.67
CA PRO A 91 -9.13 17.76 15.36
C PRO A 91 -8.65 16.30 15.50
N LEU A 92 -9.20 15.54 16.45
CA LEU A 92 -8.89 14.12 16.61
C LEU A 92 -9.39 13.30 15.42
N VAL A 93 -10.60 13.56 14.94
CA VAL A 93 -11.15 12.93 13.74
C VAL A 93 -10.28 13.26 12.50
N GLY A 94 -9.87 14.52 12.37
CA GLY A 94 -8.92 14.95 11.34
C GLY A 94 -7.58 14.24 11.42
N LEU A 95 -7.03 14.06 12.64
CA LEU A 95 -5.80 13.32 12.86
C LEU A 95 -5.93 11.84 12.43
N GLY A 96 -7.05 11.19 12.77
CA GLY A 96 -7.34 9.84 12.30
C GLY A 96 -7.31 9.74 10.77
N TYR A 97 -8.03 10.63 10.08
CA TYR A 97 -7.99 10.73 8.63
C TYR A 97 -6.56 10.89 8.09
N PHE A 98 -5.77 11.80 8.67
CA PHE A 98 -4.39 12.07 8.26
C PHE A 98 -3.50 10.83 8.41
N ILE A 99 -3.59 10.10 9.54
CA ILE A 99 -2.84 8.87 9.78
C ILE A 99 -3.19 7.84 8.71
N GLY A 100 -4.48 7.58 8.49
CA GLY A 100 -4.93 6.60 7.51
C GLY A 100 -4.50 6.94 6.09
N ALA A 101 -4.68 8.19 5.66
CA ALA A 101 -4.28 8.70 4.36
C ALA A 101 -2.77 8.57 4.13
N THR A 102 -1.96 8.99 5.12
CA THR A 102 -0.50 8.97 5.01
C THR A 102 0.04 7.54 4.92
N LEU A 103 -0.40 6.64 5.81
CA LEU A 103 0.09 5.27 5.83
C LEU A 103 -0.35 4.47 4.60
N SER A 104 -1.58 4.67 4.12
CA SER A 104 -2.06 4.11 2.86
C SER A 104 -1.24 4.62 1.67
N GLY A 105 -0.93 5.92 1.66
CA GLY A 105 -0.07 6.54 0.65
C GLY A 105 1.34 5.92 0.64
N ILE A 106 1.95 5.77 1.81
CA ILE A 106 3.28 5.15 1.95
C ILE A 106 3.26 3.71 1.44
N ALA A 107 2.26 2.89 1.85
CA ALA A 107 2.14 1.51 1.42
C ALA A 107 2.02 1.40 -0.11
N GLY A 108 1.18 2.23 -0.73
CA GLY A 108 0.98 2.26 -2.18
C GLY A 108 2.24 2.71 -2.93
N TYR A 109 2.88 3.78 -2.46
CA TYR A 109 4.09 4.32 -3.10
C TYR A 109 5.27 3.33 -3.05
N VAL A 110 5.57 2.81 -1.86
CA VAL A 110 6.66 1.82 -1.68
C VAL A 110 6.35 0.54 -2.44
N GLY A 111 5.11 0.04 -2.35
CA GLY A 111 4.67 -1.14 -3.06
C GLY A 111 4.86 -1.01 -4.57
N MET A 112 4.47 0.12 -5.16
CA MET A 112 4.63 0.38 -6.60
C MET A 112 6.10 0.47 -7.01
N LEU A 113 6.94 1.17 -6.26
CA LEU A 113 8.38 1.25 -6.56
C LEU A 113 9.03 -0.14 -6.57
N ILE A 114 8.71 -0.99 -5.59
CA ILE A 114 9.26 -2.34 -5.50
C ILE A 114 8.71 -3.22 -6.63
N SER A 115 7.44 -3.09 -6.99
CA SER A 115 6.83 -3.83 -8.10
C SER A 115 7.51 -3.52 -9.43
N VAL A 116 7.79 -2.26 -9.71
CA VAL A 116 8.51 -1.84 -10.94
C VAL A 116 9.91 -2.43 -10.98
N GLU A 117 10.63 -2.44 -9.86
CA GLU A 117 11.95 -3.09 -9.74
C GLU A 117 11.88 -4.62 -9.85
N ALA A 118 10.79 -5.23 -9.41
CA ALA A 118 10.59 -6.67 -9.44
C ALA A 118 10.27 -7.21 -10.83
N ASN A 119 9.69 -6.40 -11.72
CA ASN A 119 9.24 -6.84 -13.05
C ASN A 119 10.37 -7.48 -13.87
N VAL A 120 11.49 -6.79 -14.04
CA VAL A 120 12.65 -7.30 -14.79
C VAL A 120 13.28 -8.53 -14.13
N ARG A 121 13.27 -8.59 -12.79
CA ARG A 121 13.79 -9.72 -12.03
C ARG A 121 12.87 -10.94 -12.13
N THR A 122 11.57 -10.72 -12.22
CA THR A 122 10.58 -11.77 -12.51
C THR A 122 10.78 -12.32 -13.91
N ALA A 123 10.97 -11.45 -14.91
CA ALA A 123 11.27 -11.86 -16.28
C ALA A 123 12.56 -12.69 -16.35
N GLU A 124 13.64 -12.27 -15.68
CA GLU A 124 14.89 -13.03 -15.64
C GLU A 124 14.75 -14.36 -14.90
N ALA A 125 14.00 -14.40 -13.81
CA ALA A 125 13.72 -15.62 -13.06
C ALA A 125 12.90 -16.62 -13.91
N SER A 126 11.95 -16.13 -14.70
CA SER A 126 11.10 -16.94 -15.59
C SER A 126 11.89 -17.61 -16.73
N ARG A 127 13.02 -17.03 -17.13
CA ARG A 127 13.94 -17.67 -18.10
C ARG A 127 14.56 -18.96 -17.58
N LYS A 128 14.67 -19.11 -16.25
CA LYS A 128 15.22 -20.30 -15.61
C LYS A 128 14.17 -21.39 -15.43
N SER A 129 13.01 -21.02 -14.91
CA SER A 129 11.87 -21.92 -14.76
C SER A 129 10.60 -21.13 -14.42
N LEU A 130 9.44 -21.70 -14.72
CA LEU A 130 8.13 -21.16 -14.33
C LEU A 130 8.05 -20.97 -12.81
N GLN A 131 8.51 -21.94 -12.04
CA GLN A 131 8.51 -21.90 -10.58
C GLN A 131 9.32 -20.73 -10.02
N SER A 132 10.48 -20.45 -10.62
CA SER A 132 11.33 -19.32 -10.21
C SER A 132 10.65 -17.97 -10.50
N GLY A 133 10.01 -17.84 -11.66
CA GLY A 133 9.22 -16.66 -12.02
C GLY A 133 8.05 -16.44 -11.10
N LEU A 134 7.23 -17.47 -10.85
CA LEU A 134 6.10 -17.42 -9.92
C LEU A 134 6.54 -17.05 -8.50
N THR A 135 7.62 -17.62 -8.01
CA THR A 135 8.14 -17.30 -6.68
C THR A 135 8.55 -15.82 -6.58
N MET A 136 9.18 -15.28 -7.61
CA MET A 136 9.59 -13.87 -7.65
C MET A 136 8.38 -12.95 -7.70
N ALA A 137 7.41 -13.24 -8.57
CA ALA A 137 6.17 -12.48 -8.69
C ALA A 137 5.35 -12.51 -7.39
N PHE A 138 5.20 -13.70 -6.77
CA PHE A 138 4.51 -13.84 -5.50
C PHE A 138 5.15 -13.05 -4.37
N LYS A 139 6.48 -13.11 -4.24
CA LYS A 139 7.21 -12.32 -3.24
C LYS A 139 7.00 -10.83 -3.44
N SER A 140 6.98 -10.35 -4.68
CA SER A 140 6.71 -8.94 -4.99
C SER A 140 5.31 -8.51 -4.55
N GLY A 141 4.28 -9.29 -4.88
CA GLY A 141 2.91 -9.01 -4.42
C GLY A 141 2.74 -9.10 -2.91
N ALA A 142 3.41 -10.07 -2.27
CA ALA A 142 3.38 -10.25 -0.81
C ALA A 142 3.94 -9.03 -0.06
N ILE A 143 4.92 -8.32 -0.60
CA ILE A 143 5.47 -7.10 0.01
C ILE A 143 4.37 -6.05 0.17
N THR A 144 3.65 -5.75 -0.90
CA THR A 144 2.56 -4.77 -0.85
C THR A 144 1.44 -5.21 0.08
N GLY A 145 1.03 -6.49 0.02
CA GLY A 145 0.00 -7.03 0.90
C GLY A 145 0.37 -6.95 2.38
N LEU A 146 1.60 -7.31 2.73
CA LEU A 146 2.11 -7.25 4.10
C LEU A 146 2.27 -5.81 4.61
N LEU A 147 2.70 -4.87 3.75
CA LEU A 147 2.75 -3.45 4.11
C LEU A 147 1.36 -2.91 4.40
N VAL A 148 0.39 -3.17 3.53
CA VAL A 148 -0.99 -2.69 3.72
C VAL A 148 -1.60 -3.28 4.99
N ALA A 149 -1.53 -4.60 5.17
CA ALA A 149 -2.07 -5.26 6.36
C ALA A 149 -1.36 -4.83 7.64
N GLY A 150 -0.02 -4.80 7.63
CA GLY A 150 0.78 -4.41 8.80
C GLY A 150 0.55 -2.96 9.22
N LEU A 151 0.56 -2.01 8.27
CA LEU A 151 0.32 -0.60 8.57
C LEU A 151 -1.13 -0.33 9.00
N ALA A 152 -2.11 -1.07 8.46
CA ALA A 152 -3.50 -0.97 8.91
C ALA A 152 -3.65 -1.46 10.36
N LEU A 153 -3.10 -2.64 10.69
CA LEU A 153 -3.12 -3.15 12.06
C LEU A 153 -2.44 -2.19 13.04
N LEU A 154 -1.26 -1.67 12.68
CA LEU A 154 -0.51 -0.73 13.51
C LEU A 154 -1.27 0.58 13.72
N SER A 155 -1.79 1.18 12.63
CA SER A 155 -2.48 2.47 12.73
C SER A 155 -3.73 2.41 13.57
N ILE A 156 -4.58 1.40 13.35
CA ILE A 156 -5.83 1.25 14.11
C ILE A 156 -5.53 0.97 15.58
N SER A 157 -4.64 0.00 15.87
CA SER A 157 -4.38 -0.42 17.24
C SER A 157 -3.66 0.65 18.06
N ILE A 158 -2.65 1.30 17.48
CA ILE A 158 -1.88 2.34 18.19
C ILE A 158 -2.77 3.57 18.40
N TYR A 159 -3.52 3.98 17.37
CA TYR A 159 -4.38 5.14 17.51
C TYR A 159 -5.50 4.90 18.52
N PHE A 160 -6.10 3.72 18.50
CA PHE A 160 -7.12 3.32 19.48
C PHE A 160 -6.58 3.32 20.92
N LEU A 161 -5.37 2.76 21.15
CA LEU A 161 -4.71 2.78 22.47
C LEU A 161 -4.51 4.23 22.95
N ILE A 162 -4.00 5.11 22.10
CA ILE A 162 -3.76 6.51 22.45
C ILE A 162 -5.07 7.19 22.84
N LEU A 163 -6.15 6.97 22.10
CA LEU A 163 -7.44 7.59 22.37
C LEU A 163 -8.06 7.09 23.69
N ILE A 164 -7.89 5.81 24.02
CA ILE A 164 -8.33 5.26 25.31
C ILE A 164 -7.51 5.85 26.45
N ASP A 165 -6.21 5.91 26.33
CA ASP A 165 -5.31 6.43 27.37
C ASP A 165 -5.57 7.92 27.69
N LEU A 166 -5.96 8.67 26.65
CA LEU A 166 -6.40 10.06 26.79
C LEU A 166 -7.82 10.22 27.36
N ASN A 167 -8.51 9.12 27.69
CA ASN A 167 -9.89 9.09 28.20
C ASN A 167 -10.89 9.82 27.28
N ILE A 168 -10.71 9.70 25.96
CA ILE A 168 -11.61 10.29 24.97
C ILE A 168 -12.96 9.56 25.00
N ASP A 169 -14.05 10.31 24.78
CA ASP A 169 -15.40 9.75 24.71
C ASP A 169 -15.52 8.68 23.62
N SER A 170 -16.24 7.59 23.92
CA SER A 170 -16.37 6.44 23.03
C SER A 170 -16.89 6.79 21.64
N ARG A 171 -17.80 7.78 21.55
CA ARG A 171 -18.33 8.23 20.26
C ARG A 171 -17.26 8.95 19.43
N GLU A 172 -16.43 9.75 20.06
CA GLU A 172 -15.33 10.45 19.39
C GLU A 172 -14.25 9.47 18.95
N ILE A 173 -13.93 8.44 19.75
CA ILE A 173 -13.04 7.35 19.36
C ILE A 173 -13.54 6.65 18.09
N ILE A 174 -14.83 6.30 18.04
CA ILE A 174 -15.41 5.66 16.86
C ILE A 174 -15.29 6.56 15.64
N ASN A 175 -15.65 7.85 15.77
CA ASN A 175 -15.55 8.81 14.68
C ASN A 175 -14.10 8.96 14.17
N ALA A 176 -13.13 8.98 15.07
CA ALA A 176 -11.71 9.09 14.73
C ALA A 176 -11.20 7.85 13.99
N LEU A 177 -11.60 6.64 14.42
CA LEU A 177 -11.24 5.40 13.73
C LEU A 177 -11.94 5.23 12.38
N VAL A 178 -13.19 5.65 12.27
CA VAL A 178 -13.90 5.70 10.98
C VAL A 178 -13.21 6.65 10.01
N ALA A 179 -12.78 7.82 10.49
CA ALA A 179 -12.05 8.78 9.68
C ALA A 179 -10.68 8.25 9.26
N LEU A 180 -9.98 7.47 10.11
CA LEU A 180 -8.75 6.77 9.74
C LEU A 180 -9.00 5.79 8.59
N GLY A 181 -10.03 4.97 8.70
CA GLY A 181 -10.44 4.05 7.62
C GLY A 181 -10.82 4.78 6.33
N PHE A 182 -11.53 5.90 6.45
CA PHE A 182 -11.90 6.75 5.31
C PHE A 182 -10.67 7.35 4.62
N GLY A 183 -9.70 7.89 5.38
CA GLY A 183 -8.45 8.41 4.84
C GLY A 183 -7.66 7.35 4.08
N ALA A 184 -7.51 6.17 4.66
CA ALA A 184 -6.83 5.05 4.04
C ALA A 184 -7.54 4.59 2.75
N SER A 185 -8.87 4.50 2.78
CA SER A 185 -9.69 4.10 1.62
C SER A 185 -9.63 5.12 0.49
N LEU A 186 -9.73 6.41 0.78
CA LEU A 186 -9.70 7.47 -0.21
C LEU A 186 -8.38 7.45 -1.00
N ILE A 187 -7.25 7.38 -0.31
CA ILE A 187 -5.93 7.30 -0.94
C ILE A 187 -5.77 6.01 -1.75
N SER A 188 -6.25 4.87 -1.21
CA SER A 188 -6.21 3.59 -1.91
C SER A 188 -6.99 3.60 -3.22
N ILE A 189 -8.17 4.23 -3.27
CA ILE A 189 -8.97 4.39 -4.49
C ILE A 189 -8.19 5.17 -5.55
N PHE A 190 -7.61 6.30 -5.19
CA PHE A 190 -6.80 7.09 -6.13
C PHE A 190 -5.56 6.34 -6.61
N ALA A 191 -4.87 5.62 -5.73
CA ALA A 191 -3.73 4.81 -6.10
C ALA A 191 -4.12 3.69 -7.09
N ARG A 192 -5.27 3.05 -6.87
CA ARG A 192 -5.80 1.99 -7.74
C ARG A 192 -6.19 2.51 -9.13
N LEU A 193 -6.91 3.64 -9.19
CA LEU A 193 -7.26 4.28 -10.47
C LEU A 193 -6.01 4.68 -11.24
N GLY A 194 -5.02 5.20 -10.53
CA GLY A 194 -3.76 5.57 -11.12
C GLY A 194 -3.00 4.38 -11.71
N GLY A 195 -2.97 3.25 -11.03
CA GLY A 195 -2.38 2.03 -11.55
C GLY A 195 -3.01 1.60 -12.88
N GLY A 196 -4.34 1.65 -12.98
CA GLY A 196 -5.07 1.37 -14.21
C GLY A 196 -4.72 2.31 -15.37
N ILE A 197 -4.55 3.60 -15.10
CA ILE A 197 -4.12 4.58 -16.11
C ILE A 197 -2.69 4.28 -16.59
N PHE A 198 -1.78 3.94 -15.68
CA PHE A 198 -0.40 3.59 -16.01
C PHE A 198 -0.33 2.33 -16.90
N THR A 199 -1.10 1.31 -16.54
CA THR A 199 -1.20 0.07 -17.33
C THR A 199 -1.74 0.34 -18.72
N LYS A 200 -2.78 1.16 -18.86
CA LYS A 200 -3.31 1.54 -20.18
C LYS A 200 -2.32 2.36 -21.01
N GLY A 201 -1.53 3.19 -20.37
CA GLY A 201 -0.43 3.90 -21.06
C GLY A 201 0.63 2.94 -21.62
N ALA A 202 0.97 1.88 -20.90
CA ALA A 202 1.89 0.83 -21.34
C ALA A 202 1.32 0.04 -22.53
N ASP A 203 0.04 -0.32 -22.47
CA ASP A 203 -0.71 -1.01 -23.52
C ASP A 203 -0.71 -0.21 -24.83
N VAL A 204 -1.11 1.05 -24.77
CA VAL A 204 -1.07 1.96 -25.94
C VAL A 204 0.33 2.12 -26.51
N GLY A 205 1.36 2.20 -25.65
CA GLY A 205 2.75 2.28 -26.08
C GLY A 205 3.20 1.02 -26.83
N ALA A 206 2.84 -0.17 -26.34
CA ALA A 206 3.16 -1.43 -27.01
C ALA A 206 2.46 -1.57 -28.36
N ASP A 207 1.20 -1.14 -28.47
CA ASP A 207 0.45 -1.13 -29.73
C ASP A 207 1.08 -0.18 -30.77
N LEU A 208 1.50 1.00 -30.34
CA LEU A 208 2.18 1.94 -31.23
C LEU A 208 3.50 1.37 -31.76
N VAL A 209 4.32 0.77 -30.92
CA VAL A 209 5.58 0.12 -31.33
C VAL A 209 5.29 -1.04 -32.26
N GLY A 210 4.31 -1.87 -31.96
CA GLY A 210 3.89 -2.98 -32.82
C GLY A 210 3.50 -2.51 -34.23
N LYS A 211 2.63 -1.51 -34.32
CA LYS A 211 2.16 -0.99 -35.60
C LYS A 211 3.20 -0.20 -36.39
N VAL A 212 3.91 0.71 -35.71
CA VAL A 212 4.77 1.70 -36.39
C VAL A 212 6.18 1.16 -36.62
N GLU A 213 6.77 0.49 -35.65
CA GLU A 213 8.16 0.00 -35.73
C GLU A 213 8.23 -1.44 -36.24
N ALA A 214 7.36 -2.34 -35.76
CA ALA A 214 7.39 -3.73 -36.15
C ALA A 214 6.48 -4.10 -37.32
N GLY A 215 5.55 -3.20 -37.73
CA GLY A 215 4.61 -3.41 -38.83
C GLY A 215 3.66 -4.60 -38.61
N ILE A 216 3.36 -4.94 -37.37
CA ILE A 216 2.45 -6.02 -37.00
C ILE A 216 1.09 -5.47 -36.59
N PRO A 217 -0.02 -6.21 -36.82
CA PRO A 217 -1.34 -5.82 -36.35
C PRO A 217 -1.41 -5.70 -34.81
N GLU A 218 -2.37 -4.94 -34.33
CA GLU A 218 -2.60 -4.70 -32.90
C GLU A 218 -2.83 -6.00 -32.12
N ASP A 219 -3.61 -6.93 -32.70
CA ASP A 219 -3.95 -8.22 -32.11
C ASP A 219 -2.95 -9.34 -32.46
N ASP A 220 -1.76 -9.03 -32.97
CA ASP A 220 -0.75 -10.04 -33.31
C ASP A 220 -0.17 -10.67 -32.03
N PRO A 221 -0.08 -12.01 -31.94
CA PRO A 221 0.47 -12.70 -30.77
C PRO A 221 1.93 -12.34 -30.45
N ARG A 222 2.64 -11.67 -31.35
CA ARG A 222 4.00 -11.16 -31.11
C ARG A 222 4.00 -9.79 -30.40
N ASN A 223 2.86 -9.12 -30.35
CA ASN A 223 2.73 -7.86 -29.63
C ASN A 223 2.63 -8.16 -28.12
N PRO A 224 3.54 -7.65 -27.26
CA PRO A 224 3.49 -7.91 -25.82
C PRO A 224 2.25 -7.35 -25.12
N ALA A 225 1.48 -6.45 -25.74
CA ALA A 225 0.23 -5.96 -25.20
C ALA A 225 -0.95 -6.94 -25.37
N VAL A 226 -0.81 -7.98 -26.19
CA VAL A 226 -1.84 -9.04 -26.40
C VAL A 226 -1.76 -10.12 -25.33
N ILE A 227 -0.64 -10.26 -24.63
CA ILE A 227 -0.40 -11.23 -23.56
C ILE A 227 -0.65 -10.55 -22.21
#